data_bab9ae6c2ba05d011ae76e913cf78a06
#
_entry.id   bab9ae6c2ba05d011ae76e913cf78a06
#
_cell.length_a   1.000
_cell.length_b   1.000
_cell.length_c   1.000
_cell.angle_alpha   90.00
_cell.angle_beta   90.00
_cell.angle_gamma   90.00
#
_symmetry.space_group_name_H-M   'P 1'
#
loop_
_entity.id
_entity.type
_entity.pdbx_description
1 polymer ?
#
loop_
_entity_poly.entity_id
_entity_poly.type
_entity_poly.pdbx_seq_one_letter_code
_entity_poly.pdbx_strand_id
1 'polypeptide(L)'
;MKKTDINKYNTNTGSIPTKKERSRGAAAAAKSIWRSFGKFLLTLFVVLAISGMVVGGTVVAFIINEGNQTEAPSLDLQKLDYSSIIYVQNEDGEFEEYLSLHSSENRVWVNFADIPQAMKDAIVAIEDKRFREHNGVDWTTTFGAVFKLFTGQDGGGGSTITQQLVKNITGKNEVSLLRKVREIFMALKLEDEYSKDEILEAYLNIVSFGSGCNGVQAAAQLYFGKDISQCDIAECAAIAGITQDPSRYNPLIYPENNKERQQVVLGEMYDQGKITEDEYNQAMEKSEHMEFVGYSQEAESEEENSSSVWNWYIEALYDDVIADLQEAYDFDENRAEDMLYHGGLEIYCAMDPEIQKIAEEEYANEDNYSTDEDVQSGFVMMDYSGRILATVGSRGEKTGNLWFSYATDA
;
A
#
# COMPACT_ATOMS: atom_id res chain seq x y z
N MET A 1 -71.49 12.28 -91.84
CA MET A 1 -70.21 12.47 -92.52
C MET A 1 -69.32 13.24 -91.65
N LYS A 2 -68.41 12.58 -91.00
CA LYS A 2 -67.18 13.12 -90.42
C LYS A 2 -66.23 11.92 -90.17
N LYS A 3 -65.09 11.96 -90.85
CA LYS A 3 -64.01 10.96 -90.65
C LYS A 3 -63.39 11.19 -89.30
N THR A 4 -63.26 10.15 -88.53
CA THR A 4 -62.54 10.12 -87.25
C THR A 4 -61.14 9.62 -87.51
N ASP A 5 -60.14 10.44 -87.28
CA ASP A 5 -58.74 10.11 -87.39
C ASP A 5 -58.37 9.20 -86.17
N ILE A 6 -57.92 7.97 -86.42
CA ILE A 6 -57.32 7.07 -85.55
C ILE A 6 -55.82 7.02 -85.91
N ASN A 7 -54.98 7.78 -85.24
CA ASN A 7 -53.51 7.47 -85.16
C ASN A 7 -52.85 8.31 -84.14
N LYS A 8 -52.70 7.78 -82.94
CA LYS A 8 -51.65 8.23 -82.03
C LYS A 8 -51.44 7.13 -80.95
N TYR A 9 -50.92 6.03 -81.30
CA TYR A 9 -50.20 5.16 -80.34
C TYR A 9 -48.70 5.21 -80.70
N ASN A 10 -48.00 6.03 -79.97
CA ASN A 10 -46.55 6.10 -80.03
C ASN A 10 -45.98 4.89 -79.27
N THR A 11 -45.63 3.81 -79.98
CA THR A 11 -44.94 2.66 -79.43
C THR A 11 -43.48 3.07 -79.18
N ASN A 12 -43.20 3.48 -77.99
CA ASN A 12 -41.83 3.66 -77.52
C ASN A 12 -41.18 2.28 -77.32
N THR A 13 -40.69 1.68 -78.42
CA THR A 13 -39.91 0.45 -78.38
C THR A 13 -38.54 0.78 -77.77
N GLY A 14 -38.48 0.68 -76.44
CA GLY A 14 -37.19 0.75 -75.74
C GLY A 14 -36.29 -0.37 -76.25
N SER A 15 -35.26 -0.04 -76.99
CA SER A 15 -34.23 -0.98 -77.43
C SER A 15 -33.66 -1.73 -76.23
N ILE A 16 -33.73 -3.06 -76.23
CA ILE A 16 -33.12 -3.91 -75.24
C ILE A 16 -31.62 -3.66 -75.27
N PRO A 17 -31.00 -3.17 -74.15
CA PRO A 17 -29.60 -2.84 -74.17
C PRO A 17 -28.74 -4.05 -74.47
N THR A 18 -27.77 -3.86 -75.36
CA THR A 18 -26.82 -4.91 -75.79
C THR A 18 -25.98 -5.39 -74.59
N LYS A 19 -25.46 -6.63 -74.73
CA LYS A 19 -24.63 -7.26 -73.65
C LYS A 19 -23.43 -6.37 -73.25
N LYS A 20 -22.92 -5.53 -74.19
CA LYS A 20 -21.83 -4.59 -73.99
C LYS A 20 -22.28 -3.31 -73.23
N GLU A 21 -23.51 -2.87 -73.41
CA GLU A 21 -24.08 -1.74 -72.67
C GLU A 21 -24.45 -2.13 -71.24
N ARG A 22 -24.96 -3.37 -71.03
CA ARG A 22 -25.21 -3.95 -69.70
C ARG A 22 -23.90 -4.08 -68.89
N SER A 23 -22.79 -4.51 -69.50
CA SER A 23 -21.50 -4.65 -68.86
C SER A 23 -20.87 -3.27 -68.50
N ARG A 24 -21.07 -2.24 -69.34
CA ARG A 24 -20.63 -0.88 -69.06
C ARG A 24 -21.45 -0.22 -67.94
N GLY A 25 -22.74 -0.44 -67.91
CA GLY A 25 -23.62 0.05 -66.85
C GLY A 25 -23.27 -0.60 -65.49
N ALA A 26 -23.07 -1.93 -65.48
CA ALA A 26 -22.63 -2.64 -64.28
C ALA A 26 -21.25 -2.18 -63.73
N ALA A 27 -20.30 -1.94 -64.63
CA ALA A 27 -18.97 -1.42 -64.25
C ALA A 27 -19.04 0.02 -63.69
N ALA A 28 -19.90 0.88 -64.28
CA ALA A 28 -20.14 2.23 -63.79
C ALA A 28 -20.82 2.26 -62.43
N ALA A 29 -21.84 1.37 -62.24
CA ALA A 29 -22.53 1.18 -60.97
C ALA A 29 -21.57 0.65 -59.86
N ALA A 30 -20.75 -0.35 -60.20
CA ALA A 30 -19.74 -0.88 -59.27
C ALA A 30 -18.73 0.21 -58.88
N LYS A 31 -18.24 1.03 -59.84
CA LYS A 31 -17.32 2.12 -59.55
C LYS A 31 -17.97 3.22 -58.69
N SER A 32 -19.26 3.49 -58.85
CA SER A 32 -20.03 4.40 -58.03
C SER A 32 -20.16 3.88 -56.58
N ILE A 33 -20.53 2.61 -56.47
CA ILE A 33 -20.62 1.93 -55.14
C ILE A 33 -19.29 1.96 -54.40
N TRP A 34 -18.19 1.60 -55.08
CA TRP A 34 -16.86 1.65 -54.49
C TRP A 34 -16.45 3.07 -54.06
N ARG A 35 -16.78 4.09 -54.83
CA ARG A 35 -16.51 5.49 -54.44
C ARG A 35 -17.36 5.90 -53.24
N SER A 36 -18.62 5.51 -53.17
CA SER A 36 -19.49 5.79 -52.02
C SER A 36 -19.03 5.06 -50.78
N PHE A 37 -18.61 3.78 -50.90
CA PHE A 37 -18.02 2.98 -49.84
C PHE A 37 -16.70 3.60 -49.32
N GLY A 38 -15.82 4.05 -50.24
CA GLY A 38 -14.60 4.75 -49.88
C GLY A 38 -14.86 6.06 -49.11
N LYS A 39 -15.88 6.84 -49.53
CA LYS A 39 -16.29 8.02 -48.77
C LYS A 39 -16.85 7.67 -47.42
N PHE A 40 -17.67 6.64 -47.31
CA PHE A 40 -18.18 6.14 -46.02
C PHE A 40 -17.06 5.74 -45.06
N LEU A 41 -16.09 4.93 -45.52
CA LEU A 41 -14.94 4.54 -44.73
C LEU A 41 -14.09 5.73 -44.27
N LEU A 42 -13.88 6.71 -45.18
CA LEU A 42 -13.16 7.94 -44.84
C LEU A 42 -13.90 8.74 -43.77
N THR A 43 -15.24 8.91 -43.94
CA THR A 43 -16.05 9.61 -42.94
C THR A 43 -16.03 8.88 -41.59
N LEU A 44 -16.17 7.57 -41.62
CA LEU A 44 -16.08 6.73 -40.39
C LEU A 44 -14.73 6.91 -39.71
N PHE A 45 -13.63 6.85 -40.47
CA PHE A 45 -12.28 7.07 -39.94
C PHE A 45 -12.14 8.47 -39.33
N VAL A 46 -12.60 9.53 -40.03
CA VAL A 46 -12.55 10.88 -39.49
C VAL A 46 -13.37 11.05 -38.20
N VAL A 47 -14.56 10.45 -38.15
CA VAL A 47 -15.39 10.47 -36.93
C VAL A 47 -14.70 9.75 -35.80
N LEU A 48 -14.13 8.58 -36.03
CA LEU A 48 -13.39 7.83 -35.02
C LEU A 48 -12.14 8.58 -34.55
N ALA A 49 -11.42 9.23 -35.48
CA ALA A 49 -10.25 10.04 -35.14
C ALA A 49 -10.62 11.26 -34.29
N ILE A 50 -11.69 11.99 -34.64
CA ILE A 50 -12.18 13.14 -33.86
C ILE A 50 -12.67 12.66 -32.49
N SER A 51 -13.47 11.59 -32.44
CA SER A 51 -13.94 11.01 -31.18
C SER A 51 -12.77 10.58 -30.29
N GLY A 52 -11.76 9.93 -30.87
CA GLY A 52 -10.53 9.56 -30.17
C GLY A 52 -9.76 10.77 -29.62
N MET A 53 -9.66 11.85 -30.39
CA MET A 53 -9.03 13.09 -29.92
C MET A 53 -9.82 13.77 -28.79
N VAL A 54 -11.14 13.79 -28.86
CA VAL A 54 -11.98 14.39 -27.81
C VAL A 54 -11.86 13.55 -26.53
N VAL A 55 -12.04 12.24 -26.62
CA VAL A 55 -11.89 11.33 -25.45
C VAL A 55 -10.48 11.40 -24.88
N GLY A 56 -9.46 11.33 -25.74
CA GLY A 56 -8.06 11.45 -25.30
C GLY A 56 -7.78 12.81 -24.65
N GLY A 57 -8.29 13.90 -25.22
CA GLY A 57 -8.14 15.23 -24.65
C GLY A 57 -8.83 15.40 -23.29
N THR A 58 -10.03 14.83 -23.12
CA THR A 58 -10.72 14.86 -21.81
C THR A 58 -10.00 14.03 -20.75
N VAL A 59 -9.46 12.86 -21.11
CA VAL A 59 -8.66 12.03 -20.20
C VAL A 59 -7.38 12.76 -19.79
N VAL A 60 -6.65 13.37 -20.72
CA VAL A 60 -5.45 14.15 -20.42
C VAL A 60 -5.78 15.37 -19.54
N ALA A 61 -6.84 16.10 -19.83
CA ALA A 61 -7.27 17.23 -19.00
C ALA A 61 -7.67 16.79 -17.59
N PHE A 62 -8.33 15.64 -17.45
CA PHE A 62 -8.65 15.05 -16.16
C PHE A 62 -7.39 14.67 -15.38
N ILE A 63 -6.44 13.98 -16.02
CA ILE A 63 -5.16 13.58 -15.41
C ILE A 63 -4.39 14.81 -14.92
N ILE A 64 -4.30 15.88 -15.74
CA ILE A 64 -3.60 17.12 -15.36
C ILE A 64 -4.31 17.81 -14.18
N ASN A 65 -5.64 17.86 -14.19
CA ASN A 65 -6.39 18.45 -13.09
C ASN A 65 -6.16 17.68 -11.78
N GLU A 66 -6.17 16.37 -11.84
CA GLU A 66 -5.90 15.50 -10.69
C GLU A 66 -4.47 15.71 -10.15
N GLY A 67 -3.49 15.77 -11.06
CA GLY A 67 -2.09 16.04 -10.69
C GLY A 67 -1.88 17.40 -10.02
N ASN A 68 -2.63 18.44 -10.45
CA ASN A 68 -2.54 19.77 -9.84
C ASN A 68 -3.13 19.83 -8.42
N GLN A 69 -4.10 18.96 -8.12
CA GLN A 69 -4.73 18.88 -6.79
C GLN A 69 -4.02 17.92 -5.85
N THR A 70 -3.13 17.08 -6.36
CA THR A 70 -2.35 16.12 -5.57
C THR A 70 -1.17 16.85 -4.93
N GLU A 71 -0.98 16.73 -3.63
CA GLU A 71 0.20 17.24 -2.93
C GLU A 71 1.22 16.11 -2.72
N ALA A 72 2.50 16.44 -2.57
CA ALA A 72 3.51 15.47 -2.16
C ALA A 72 3.25 15.05 -0.71
N PRO A 73 3.39 13.77 -0.37
CA PRO A 73 3.41 13.39 1.03
C PRO A 73 4.65 14.00 1.69
N SER A 74 4.53 14.53 2.89
CA SER A 74 5.68 15.01 3.64
C SER A 74 6.54 13.82 4.07
N LEU A 75 7.85 13.89 3.80
CA LEU A 75 8.86 13.04 4.42
C LEU A 75 9.37 13.70 5.70
N ASP A 76 8.54 14.45 6.42
CA ASP A 76 8.92 14.94 7.74
C ASP A 76 9.05 13.74 8.68
N LEU A 77 10.24 13.17 8.65
CA LEU A 77 10.58 11.87 9.22
C LEU A 77 10.44 11.86 10.76
N GLN A 78 10.44 13.04 11.37
CA GLN A 78 10.13 13.20 12.78
C GLN A 78 8.63 12.95 13.08
N LYS A 79 7.74 13.08 12.08
CA LYS A 79 6.31 12.80 12.24
C LYS A 79 5.93 11.34 11.96
N LEU A 80 6.83 10.56 11.39
CA LEU A 80 6.60 9.13 11.12
C LEU A 80 6.97 8.22 12.30
N ASP A 81 7.56 8.79 13.36
CA ASP A 81 8.05 8.08 14.56
C ASP A 81 7.36 8.57 15.85
N TYR A 82 6.21 9.24 15.74
CA TYR A 82 5.47 9.64 16.91
C TYR A 82 4.55 8.49 17.37
N SER A 83 4.95 7.87 18.47
CA SER A 83 4.02 7.08 19.27
C SER A 83 2.83 7.97 19.65
N SER A 84 1.64 7.48 19.47
CA SER A 84 0.47 8.19 19.97
C SER A 84 0.44 8.17 21.49
N ILE A 85 -0.03 9.26 22.09
CA ILE A 85 -0.01 9.46 23.53
C ILE A 85 -1.45 9.62 24.04
N ILE A 86 -1.78 8.85 25.06
CA ILE A 86 -3.04 8.96 25.77
C ILE A 86 -2.85 9.89 26.96
N TYR A 87 -3.69 10.91 27.04
CA TYR A 87 -3.71 11.91 28.10
C TYR A 87 -4.96 11.73 28.97
N VAL A 88 -4.80 11.81 30.28
CA VAL A 88 -5.86 11.82 31.28
C VAL A 88 -5.87 13.12 32.06
N GLN A 89 -6.98 13.48 32.67
CA GLN A 89 -7.05 14.65 33.55
C GLN A 89 -6.55 14.29 34.95
N ASN A 90 -5.62 15.09 35.49
CA ASN A 90 -5.20 15.03 36.89
C ASN A 90 -6.24 15.71 37.83
N GLU A 91 -5.98 15.69 39.12
CA GLU A 91 -6.85 16.28 40.14
C GLU A 91 -7.08 17.78 39.95
N ASP A 92 -6.14 18.51 39.34
CA ASP A 92 -6.25 19.94 39.04
C ASP A 92 -7.03 20.23 37.75
N GLY A 93 -7.41 19.18 36.99
CA GLY A 93 -8.14 19.26 35.73
C GLY A 93 -7.23 19.54 34.52
N GLU A 94 -5.91 19.46 34.69
CA GLU A 94 -4.94 19.56 33.62
C GLU A 94 -4.68 18.16 33.01
N PHE A 95 -4.44 18.11 31.67
CA PHE A 95 -4.12 16.85 31.02
C PHE A 95 -2.64 16.51 31.21
N GLU A 96 -2.38 15.28 31.61
CA GLU A 96 -1.03 14.71 31.73
C GLU A 96 -0.91 13.41 30.92
N GLU A 97 0.31 13.08 30.49
CA GLU A 97 0.62 11.86 29.76
C GLU A 97 0.37 10.65 30.69
N TYR A 98 -0.52 9.76 30.25
CA TYR A 98 -0.84 8.52 30.96
C TYR A 98 -0.15 7.30 30.35
N LEU A 99 -0.20 7.17 29.03
CA LEU A 99 0.35 6.04 28.29
C LEU A 99 0.80 6.47 26.90
N SER A 100 2.02 6.11 26.55
CA SER A 100 2.48 6.18 25.18
C SER A 100 2.24 4.84 24.51
N LEU A 101 1.48 4.85 23.42
CA LEU A 101 1.20 3.66 22.64
C LEU A 101 2.41 3.37 21.77
N HIS A 102 3.24 2.44 22.21
CA HIS A 102 4.29 1.88 21.36
C HIS A 102 3.72 0.62 20.73
N SER A 103 3.80 0.50 19.41
CA SER A 103 3.64 -0.82 18.82
C SER A 103 4.81 -1.68 19.28
N SER A 104 4.57 -2.98 19.42
CA SER A 104 5.67 -3.96 19.55
C SER A 104 6.59 -4.00 18.31
N GLU A 105 6.25 -3.22 17.29
CA GLU A 105 7.10 -3.01 16.12
C GLU A 105 8.22 -2.05 16.49
N ASN A 106 9.40 -2.60 16.76
CA ASN A 106 10.66 -1.87 16.91
C ASN A 106 11.01 -1.13 15.60
N ARG A 107 10.36 0.02 15.33
CA ARG A 107 10.83 0.95 14.30
C ARG A 107 11.99 1.76 14.86
N VAL A 108 13.19 1.26 14.71
CA VAL A 108 14.38 2.03 14.96
C VAL A 108 14.78 2.70 13.66
N TRP A 109 14.58 4.02 13.59
CA TRP A 109 15.02 4.80 12.42
C TRP A 109 16.55 4.76 12.30
N VAL A 110 17.05 4.43 11.13
CA VAL A 110 18.48 4.41 10.82
C VAL A 110 18.79 5.51 9.82
N ASN A 111 19.73 6.40 10.16
CA ASN A 111 20.17 7.44 9.23
C ASN A 111 20.84 6.80 8.00
N PHE A 112 20.71 7.46 6.86
CA PHE A 112 21.27 6.98 5.60
C PHE A 112 22.76 6.60 5.70
N ALA A 113 23.55 7.36 6.47
CA ALA A 113 24.98 7.11 6.64
C ALA A 113 25.27 5.80 7.38
N ASP A 114 24.38 5.35 8.26
CA ASP A 114 24.55 4.16 9.10
C ASP A 114 24.03 2.87 8.40
N ILE A 115 23.21 3.01 7.33
CA ILE A 115 22.78 1.88 6.50
C ILE A 115 23.97 1.42 5.64
N PRO A 116 24.31 0.12 5.61
CA PRO A 116 25.40 -0.40 4.78
C PRO A 116 25.18 -0.12 3.29
N GLN A 117 26.26 0.13 2.56
CA GLN A 117 26.18 0.30 1.11
C GLN A 117 25.58 -0.95 0.41
N ALA A 118 25.89 -2.15 0.94
CA ALA A 118 25.34 -3.40 0.45
C ALA A 118 23.79 -3.44 0.51
N MET A 119 23.19 -2.91 1.58
CA MET A 119 21.71 -2.85 1.70
C MET A 119 21.10 -1.90 0.68
N LYS A 120 21.67 -0.70 0.54
CA LYS A 120 21.25 0.32 -0.45
C LYS A 120 21.33 -0.24 -1.87
N ASP A 121 22.46 -0.90 -2.20
CA ASP A 121 22.70 -1.48 -3.51
C ASP A 121 21.80 -2.69 -3.78
N ALA A 122 21.54 -3.54 -2.80
CA ALA A 122 20.65 -4.69 -2.91
C ALA A 122 19.21 -4.27 -3.26
N ILE A 123 18.66 -3.29 -2.51
CA ILE A 123 17.31 -2.75 -2.76
C ILE A 123 17.24 -2.08 -4.14
N VAL A 124 18.19 -1.20 -4.46
CA VAL A 124 18.20 -0.53 -5.77
C VAL A 124 18.34 -1.54 -6.91
N ALA A 125 19.19 -2.55 -6.75
CA ALA A 125 19.42 -3.54 -7.79
C ALA A 125 18.17 -4.37 -8.10
N ILE A 126 17.38 -4.72 -7.09
CA ILE A 126 16.23 -5.62 -7.27
C ILE A 126 14.91 -4.90 -7.52
N GLU A 127 14.68 -3.73 -6.93
CA GLU A 127 13.43 -2.99 -7.02
C GLU A 127 13.44 -1.94 -8.13
N ASP A 128 14.56 -1.22 -8.30
CA ASP A 128 14.61 -0.06 -9.18
C ASP A 128 16.06 0.23 -9.65
N LYS A 129 16.58 -0.58 -10.55
CA LYS A 129 17.97 -0.50 -11.01
C LYS A 129 18.38 0.84 -11.63
N ARG A 130 17.41 1.65 -12.05
CA ARG A 130 17.62 3.00 -12.58
C ARG A 130 17.16 4.11 -11.63
N PHE A 131 17.00 3.79 -10.35
CA PHE A 131 16.53 4.72 -9.34
C PHE A 131 17.20 6.09 -9.39
N ARG A 132 18.52 6.09 -9.64
CA ARG A 132 19.30 7.35 -9.68
C ARG A 132 19.24 8.10 -11.02
N GLU A 133 18.54 7.55 -12.03
CA GLU A 133 18.51 8.09 -13.39
C GLU A 133 17.18 8.76 -13.74
N HIS A 134 16.11 8.44 -13.03
CA HIS A 134 14.78 9.00 -13.28
C HIS A 134 14.29 9.89 -12.12
N ASN A 135 13.25 10.68 -12.37
CA ASN A 135 12.63 11.56 -11.39
C ASN A 135 11.27 10.96 -10.97
N GLY A 136 11.26 10.05 -10.02
CA GLY A 136 10.07 9.42 -9.43
C GLY A 136 9.42 8.33 -10.26
N VAL A 137 9.48 8.40 -11.58
CA VAL A 137 8.86 7.41 -12.49
C VAL A 137 9.85 6.98 -13.57
N ASP A 138 10.09 5.69 -13.65
CA ASP A 138 10.82 5.09 -14.77
C ASP A 138 9.86 4.82 -15.94
N TRP A 139 9.74 5.80 -16.83
CA TRP A 139 8.86 5.70 -17.99
C TRP A 139 9.18 4.53 -18.91
N THR A 140 10.47 4.16 -19.04
CA THR A 140 10.89 3.06 -19.91
C THR A 140 10.37 1.72 -19.38
N THR A 141 10.54 1.48 -18.08
CA THR A 141 10.03 0.27 -17.41
C THR A 141 8.50 0.28 -17.36
N THR A 142 7.89 1.43 -17.02
CA THR A 142 6.43 1.57 -16.95
C THR A 142 5.75 1.28 -18.29
N PHE A 143 6.25 1.87 -19.40
CA PHE A 143 5.72 1.58 -20.75
C PHE A 143 5.96 0.14 -21.15
N GLY A 144 7.11 -0.44 -20.80
CA GLY A 144 7.40 -1.86 -21.03
C GLY A 144 6.43 -2.79 -20.33
N ALA A 145 6.12 -2.52 -19.05
CA ALA A 145 5.16 -3.28 -18.27
C ALA A 145 3.74 -3.19 -18.85
N VAL A 146 3.29 -1.99 -19.21
CA VAL A 146 2.00 -1.78 -19.88
C VAL A 146 1.92 -2.52 -21.21
N PHE A 147 2.98 -2.47 -22.04
CA PHE A 147 3.01 -3.19 -23.30
C PHE A 147 2.93 -4.72 -23.11
N LYS A 148 3.62 -5.27 -22.10
CA LYS A 148 3.55 -6.70 -21.77
C LYS A 148 2.14 -7.12 -21.37
N LEU A 149 1.44 -6.31 -20.55
CA LEU A 149 0.04 -6.55 -20.18
C LEU A 149 -0.87 -6.62 -21.42
N PHE A 150 -0.70 -5.71 -22.38
CA PHE A 150 -1.45 -5.73 -23.64
C PHE A 150 -1.16 -6.97 -24.52
N THR A 151 0.02 -7.54 -24.40
CA THR A 151 0.43 -8.75 -25.15
C THR A 151 0.12 -10.05 -24.39
N GLY A 152 -0.54 -9.98 -23.22
CA GLY A 152 -0.89 -11.15 -22.41
C GLY A 152 0.30 -11.79 -21.70
N GLN A 153 1.40 -11.07 -21.56
CA GLN A 153 2.57 -11.45 -20.76
C GLN A 153 2.45 -10.85 -19.37
N ASP A 154 3.08 -11.51 -18.39
CA ASP A 154 3.17 -10.95 -17.04
C ASP A 154 3.97 -9.63 -17.09
N GLY A 155 3.36 -8.55 -16.64
CA GLY A 155 3.91 -7.20 -16.73
C GLY A 155 5.14 -6.96 -15.85
N GLY A 156 5.42 -7.84 -14.87
CA GLY A 156 6.52 -7.71 -13.92
C GLY A 156 6.52 -6.37 -13.18
N GLY A 157 7.23 -6.23 -12.08
CA GLY A 157 7.30 -4.99 -11.29
C GLY A 157 7.72 -3.76 -12.13
N GLY A 158 6.81 -2.83 -12.29
CA GLY A 158 7.02 -1.60 -13.06
C GLY A 158 6.96 -0.32 -12.20
N SER A 159 6.82 -0.46 -10.87
CA SER A 159 6.80 0.66 -9.92
C SER A 159 8.21 0.95 -9.42
N THR A 160 8.54 2.22 -9.30
CA THR A 160 9.83 2.68 -8.77
C THR A 160 9.83 2.64 -7.23
N ILE A 161 11.02 2.75 -6.62
CA ILE A 161 11.18 2.92 -5.16
C ILE A 161 10.36 4.11 -4.67
N THR A 162 10.41 5.24 -5.38
CA THR A 162 9.64 6.44 -5.01
C THR A 162 8.12 6.21 -5.05
N GLN A 163 7.62 5.47 -6.04
CA GLN A 163 6.21 5.10 -6.12
C GLN A 163 5.80 4.14 -5.01
N GLN A 164 6.66 3.18 -4.66
CA GLN A 164 6.43 2.27 -3.55
C GLN A 164 6.43 3.02 -2.21
N LEU A 165 7.35 3.96 -2.01
CA LEU A 165 7.39 4.82 -0.82
C LEU A 165 6.09 5.62 -0.68
N VAL A 166 5.63 6.28 -1.74
CA VAL A 166 4.35 6.99 -1.76
C VAL A 166 3.19 6.07 -1.38
N LYS A 167 3.15 4.85 -1.94
CA LYS A 167 2.13 3.86 -1.60
C LYS A 167 2.17 3.50 -0.12
N ASN A 168 3.35 3.26 0.45
CA ASN A 168 3.51 2.89 1.86
C ASN A 168 3.10 4.04 2.80
N ILE A 169 3.48 5.28 2.50
CA ILE A 169 3.10 6.46 3.30
C ILE A 169 1.60 6.74 3.22
N THR A 170 0.99 6.61 2.03
CA THR A 170 -0.43 6.95 1.84
C THR A 170 -1.39 5.81 2.22
N GLY A 171 -0.88 4.60 2.43
CA GLY A 171 -1.63 3.41 2.86
C GLY A 171 -2.81 2.99 1.93
N LYS A 172 -2.96 3.59 0.75
CA LYS A 172 -4.10 3.33 -0.14
C LYS A 172 -3.86 2.08 -0.98
N ASN A 173 -4.43 0.97 -0.56
CA ASN A 173 -4.31 -0.32 -1.24
C ASN A 173 -5.37 -0.58 -2.33
N GLU A 174 -6.28 0.36 -2.58
CA GLU A 174 -7.29 0.22 -3.63
C GLU A 174 -6.66 0.02 -5.01
N VAL A 175 -7.11 -1.01 -5.73
CA VAL A 175 -6.68 -1.27 -7.11
C VAL A 175 -7.51 -0.40 -8.05
N SER A 176 -7.14 0.87 -8.22
CA SER A 176 -7.80 1.78 -9.15
C SER A 176 -6.80 2.49 -10.05
N LEU A 177 -7.23 2.76 -11.29
CA LEU A 177 -6.42 3.53 -12.24
C LEU A 177 -6.14 4.96 -11.71
N LEU A 178 -7.13 5.56 -11.04
CA LEU A 178 -7.03 6.89 -10.47
C LEU A 178 -5.99 6.95 -9.36
N ARG A 179 -5.98 5.96 -8.47
CA ARG A 179 -4.93 5.81 -7.45
C ARG A 179 -3.53 5.78 -8.10
N LYS A 180 -3.35 4.97 -9.15
CA LYS A 180 -2.03 4.89 -9.82
C LYS A 180 -1.62 6.20 -10.48
N VAL A 181 -2.57 6.97 -11.00
CA VAL A 181 -2.31 8.32 -11.52
C VAL A 181 -1.85 9.25 -10.38
N ARG A 182 -2.54 9.27 -9.25
CA ARG A 182 -2.15 10.07 -8.07
C ARG A 182 -0.77 9.66 -7.54
N GLU A 183 -0.52 8.36 -7.40
CA GLU A 183 0.79 7.83 -6.98
C GLU A 183 1.92 8.34 -7.89
N ILE A 184 1.72 8.35 -9.21
CA ILE A 184 2.69 8.89 -10.17
C ILE A 184 2.95 10.38 -9.89
N PHE A 185 1.90 11.20 -9.72
CA PHE A 185 2.08 12.63 -9.46
C PHE A 185 2.71 12.91 -8.10
N MET A 186 2.35 12.15 -7.07
CA MET A 186 3.00 12.24 -5.75
C MET A 186 4.48 11.88 -5.85
N ALA A 187 4.83 10.81 -6.57
CA ALA A 187 6.22 10.40 -6.76
C ALA A 187 7.05 11.47 -7.50
N LEU A 188 6.48 12.11 -8.55
CA LEU A 188 7.15 13.20 -9.24
C LEU A 188 7.39 14.40 -8.33
N LYS A 189 6.40 14.80 -7.53
CA LYS A 189 6.52 15.92 -6.60
C LYS A 189 7.49 15.61 -5.45
N LEU A 190 7.48 14.37 -4.96
CA LEU A 190 8.41 13.93 -3.92
C LEU A 190 9.87 14.09 -4.37
N GLU A 191 10.16 13.74 -5.62
CA GLU A 191 11.50 13.90 -6.22
C GLU A 191 11.87 15.37 -6.53
N ASP A 192 10.89 16.26 -6.63
CA ASP A 192 11.14 17.71 -6.73
C ASP A 192 11.51 18.32 -5.36
N GLU A 193 11.05 17.71 -4.26
CA GLU A 193 11.24 18.23 -2.89
C GLU A 193 12.40 17.57 -2.14
N TYR A 194 12.66 16.27 -2.38
CA TYR A 194 13.64 15.47 -1.64
C TYR A 194 14.68 14.85 -2.55
N SER A 195 15.89 14.71 -2.04
CA SER A 195 16.98 14.03 -2.74
C SER A 195 16.77 12.52 -2.82
N LYS A 196 17.46 11.88 -3.75
CA LYS A 196 17.46 10.41 -3.88
C LYS A 196 17.87 9.67 -2.61
N ASP A 197 18.78 10.25 -1.85
CA ASP A 197 19.28 9.65 -0.62
C ASP A 197 18.22 9.75 0.49
N GLU A 198 17.52 10.89 0.63
CA GLU A 198 16.41 11.04 1.56
C GLU A 198 15.24 10.12 1.22
N ILE A 199 14.90 9.97 -0.07
CA ILE A 199 13.85 9.05 -0.52
C ILE A 199 14.22 7.59 -0.22
N LEU A 200 15.47 7.20 -0.48
CA LEU A 200 15.93 5.84 -0.21
C LEU A 200 16.03 5.56 1.30
N GLU A 201 16.46 6.54 2.09
CA GLU A 201 16.46 6.47 3.56
C GLU A 201 15.04 6.21 4.08
N ALA A 202 14.08 7.04 3.65
CA ALA A 202 12.69 6.88 4.05
C ALA A 202 12.12 5.51 3.63
N TYR A 203 12.39 5.08 2.40
CA TYR A 203 11.95 3.77 1.91
C TYR A 203 12.48 2.63 2.78
N LEU A 204 13.79 2.62 3.06
CA LEU A 204 14.45 1.57 3.84
C LEU A 204 13.98 1.52 5.30
N ASN A 205 13.49 2.63 5.84
CA ASN A 205 12.96 2.69 7.21
C ASN A 205 11.45 2.39 7.31
N ILE A 206 10.71 2.42 6.18
CA ILE A 206 9.24 2.28 6.20
C ILE A 206 8.77 0.97 5.59
N VAL A 207 9.49 0.44 4.59
CA VAL A 207 9.03 -0.75 3.85
C VAL A 207 8.92 -1.96 4.76
N SER A 208 7.85 -2.74 4.57
CA SER A 208 7.64 -3.98 5.33
C SER A 208 8.53 -5.12 4.82
N PHE A 209 9.15 -5.80 5.76
CA PHE A 209 9.97 -6.99 5.54
C PHE A 209 9.32 -8.28 6.07
N GLY A 210 8.02 -8.28 6.33
CA GLY A 210 7.31 -9.43 6.87
C GLY A 210 7.45 -9.59 8.39
N SER A 211 6.68 -10.51 8.98
CA SER A 211 6.68 -10.76 10.42
C SER A 211 6.50 -9.51 11.29
N GLY A 212 5.68 -8.55 10.85
CA GLY A 212 5.49 -7.28 11.55
C GLY A 212 6.67 -6.31 11.48
N CYS A 213 7.77 -6.65 10.81
CA CYS A 213 8.96 -5.79 10.71
C CYS A 213 8.79 -4.72 9.66
N ASN A 214 8.84 -3.46 10.07
CA ASN A 214 8.93 -2.30 9.20
C ASN A 214 10.31 -1.65 9.35
N GLY A 215 10.99 -1.47 8.23
CA GLY A 215 12.34 -0.93 8.17
C GLY A 215 13.45 -1.97 8.34
N VAL A 216 14.63 -1.59 7.79
CA VAL A 216 15.79 -2.49 7.69
C VAL A 216 16.42 -2.83 9.04
N GLN A 217 16.32 -1.94 10.04
CA GLN A 217 16.85 -2.19 11.37
C GLN A 217 16.07 -3.30 12.07
N ALA A 218 14.74 -3.21 12.07
CA ALA A 218 13.87 -4.23 12.64
C ALA A 218 14.07 -5.58 11.94
N ALA A 219 14.19 -5.56 10.60
CA ALA A 219 14.47 -6.78 9.84
C ALA A 219 15.83 -7.39 10.19
N ALA A 220 16.89 -6.59 10.32
CA ALA A 220 18.21 -7.07 10.70
C ALA A 220 18.21 -7.65 12.11
N GLN A 221 17.52 -7.02 13.03
CA GLN A 221 17.39 -7.49 14.41
C GLN A 221 16.61 -8.81 14.47
N LEU A 222 15.46 -8.89 13.81
CA LEU A 222 14.64 -10.11 13.82
C LEU A 222 15.34 -11.28 13.13
N TYR A 223 15.84 -11.05 11.92
CA TYR A 223 16.36 -12.16 11.10
C TYR A 223 17.78 -12.56 11.45
N PHE A 224 18.60 -11.64 12.01
CA PHE A 224 20.01 -11.88 12.27
C PHE A 224 20.47 -11.51 13.68
N GLY A 225 19.60 -10.95 14.54
CA GLY A 225 19.91 -10.61 15.92
C GLY A 225 20.98 -9.51 16.04
N LYS A 226 21.11 -8.61 15.06
CA LYS A 226 22.15 -7.59 15.03
C LYS A 226 21.72 -6.29 14.37
N ASP A 227 22.50 -5.25 14.59
CA ASP A 227 22.33 -3.96 13.95
C ASP A 227 22.53 -4.07 12.44
N ILE A 228 21.72 -3.32 11.64
CA ILE A 228 21.82 -3.31 10.18
C ILE A 228 23.22 -2.94 9.68
N SER A 229 23.93 -2.05 10.39
CA SER A 229 25.28 -1.65 10.05
C SER A 229 26.31 -2.81 10.08
N GLN A 230 25.95 -3.90 10.75
CA GLN A 230 26.77 -5.10 10.86
C GLN A 230 26.40 -6.20 9.86
N CYS A 231 25.34 -5.98 9.08
CA CYS A 231 24.89 -6.94 8.06
C CYS A 231 25.85 -6.94 6.87
N ASP A 232 26.24 -8.13 6.44
CA ASP A 232 27.06 -8.30 5.24
C ASP A 232 26.22 -8.39 3.95
N ILE A 233 26.90 -8.55 2.81
CA ILE A 233 26.26 -8.57 1.47
C ILE A 233 25.18 -9.66 1.38
N ALA A 234 25.45 -10.86 1.89
CA ALA A 234 24.50 -11.96 1.80
C ALA A 234 23.25 -11.69 2.66
N GLU A 235 23.42 -11.18 3.86
CA GLU A 235 22.34 -10.83 4.77
C GLU A 235 21.49 -9.67 4.23
N CYS A 236 22.15 -8.62 3.71
CA CYS A 236 21.46 -7.51 3.04
C CYS A 236 20.64 -8.00 1.84
N ALA A 237 21.16 -8.94 1.06
CA ALA A 237 20.45 -9.52 -0.08
C ALA A 237 19.25 -10.39 0.38
N ALA A 238 19.36 -11.11 1.50
CA ALA A 238 18.27 -11.88 2.08
C ALA A 238 17.12 -10.96 2.51
N ILE A 239 17.43 -9.87 3.23
CA ILE A 239 16.46 -8.85 3.65
C ILE A 239 15.81 -8.22 2.40
N ALA A 240 16.61 -7.74 1.43
CA ALA A 240 16.10 -7.11 0.22
C ALA A 240 15.16 -8.03 -0.59
N GLY A 241 15.41 -9.34 -0.57
CA GLY A 241 14.58 -10.31 -1.25
C GLY A 241 13.13 -10.39 -0.74
N ILE A 242 12.88 -9.98 0.50
CA ILE A 242 11.56 -10.06 1.14
C ILE A 242 10.58 -9.05 0.57
N THR A 243 11.04 -7.87 0.14
CA THR A 243 10.19 -6.74 -0.27
C THR A 243 9.18 -7.06 -1.37
N GLN A 244 9.49 -7.98 -2.27
CA GLN A 244 8.61 -8.34 -3.38
C GLN A 244 7.30 -8.98 -2.92
N ASP A 245 7.37 -9.89 -1.94
CA ASP A 245 6.22 -10.60 -1.37
C ASP A 245 6.61 -11.07 0.03
N PRO A 246 6.40 -10.22 1.07
CA PRO A 246 6.80 -10.52 2.45
C PRO A 246 6.20 -11.81 3.00
N SER A 247 5.02 -12.21 2.53
CA SER A 247 4.41 -13.47 2.98
C SER A 247 5.08 -14.69 2.38
N ARG A 248 5.57 -14.59 1.14
CA ARG A 248 6.18 -15.70 0.41
C ARG A 248 7.67 -15.88 0.68
N TYR A 249 8.37 -14.76 0.89
CA TYR A 249 9.83 -14.74 1.05
C TYR A 249 10.28 -14.54 2.49
N ASN A 250 9.37 -14.71 3.45
CA ASN A 250 9.71 -14.68 4.88
C ASN A 250 10.67 -15.82 5.22
N PRO A 251 11.91 -15.56 5.66
CA PRO A 251 12.90 -16.59 5.88
C PRO A 251 12.62 -17.50 7.09
N LEU A 252 11.84 -17.02 8.08
CA LEU A 252 11.46 -17.82 9.24
C LEU A 252 10.40 -18.87 8.89
N ILE A 253 9.60 -18.63 7.84
CA ILE A 253 8.51 -19.52 7.43
C ILE A 253 8.90 -20.29 6.18
N TYR A 254 9.56 -19.64 5.21
CA TYR A 254 9.91 -20.18 3.90
C TYR A 254 11.39 -19.95 3.58
N PRO A 255 12.34 -20.53 4.32
CA PRO A 255 13.78 -20.26 4.14
C PRO A 255 14.28 -20.57 2.73
N GLU A 256 13.79 -21.63 2.09
CA GLU A 256 14.19 -21.97 0.72
C GLU A 256 13.70 -20.92 -0.31
N ASN A 257 12.48 -20.40 -0.17
CA ASN A 257 12.00 -19.35 -1.04
C ASN A 257 12.83 -18.06 -0.88
N ASN A 258 13.17 -17.72 0.36
CA ASN A 258 14.04 -16.58 0.64
C ASN A 258 15.42 -16.79 0.02
N LYS A 259 16.03 -17.96 0.17
CA LYS A 259 17.32 -18.30 -0.42
C LYS A 259 17.31 -18.15 -1.94
N GLU A 260 16.33 -18.74 -2.64
CA GLU A 260 16.20 -18.59 -4.08
C GLU A 260 16.10 -17.11 -4.48
N ARG A 261 15.34 -16.31 -3.74
CA ARG A 261 15.17 -14.89 -3.99
C ARG A 261 16.43 -14.09 -3.67
N GLN A 262 17.11 -14.38 -2.58
CA GLN A 262 18.40 -13.81 -2.18
C GLN A 262 19.45 -14.01 -3.29
N GLN A 263 19.54 -15.22 -3.87
CA GLN A 263 20.46 -15.50 -4.96
C GLN A 263 20.15 -14.69 -6.23
N VAL A 264 18.85 -14.41 -6.50
CA VAL A 264 18.45 -13.49 -7.57
C VAL A 264 18.93 -12.06 -7.27
N VAL A 265 18.78 -11.59 -6.03
CA VAL A 265 19.28 -10.27 -5.62
C VAL A 265 20.78 -10.16 -5.80
N LEU A 266 21.55 -11.16 -5.32
CA LEU A 266 22.99 -11.21 -5.49
C LEU A 266 23.41 -11.20 -6.97
N GLY A 267 22.68 -11.93 -7.82
CA GLY A 267 22.89 -11.93 -9.27
C GLY A 267 22.68 -10.55 -9.87
N GLU A 268 21.61 -9.86 -9.52
CA GLU A 268 21.32 -8.50 -9.98
C GLU A 268 22.37 -7.48 -9.47
N MET A 269 22.86 -7.62 -8.24
CA MET A 269 23.94 -6.78 -7.71
C MET A 269 25.24 -6.99 -8.50
N TYR A 270 25.57 -8.23 -8.83
CA TYR A 270 26.75 -8.55 -9.63
C TYR A 270 26.63 -8.05 -11.08
N ASP A 271 25.51 -8.32 -11.75
CA ASP A 271 25.26 -7.92 -13.14
C ASP A 271 25.27 -6.39 -13.31
N GLN A 272 24.90 -5.66 -12.26
CA GLN A 272 24.92 -4.19 -12.22
C GLN A 272 26.26 -3.62 -11.72
N GLY A 273 27.25 -4.47 -11.42
CA GLY A 273 28.58 -4.05 -10.95
C GLY A 273 28.60 -3.42 -9.58
N LYS A 274 27.60 -3.77 -8.72
CA LYS A 274 27.51 -3.31 -7.32
C LYS A 274 28.44 -4.07 -6.39
N ILE A 275 28.73 -5.32 -6.75
CA ILE A 275 29.66 -6.20 -6.03
C ILE A 275 30.63 -6.83 -7.05
N THR A 276 31.82 -7.18 -6.59
CA THR A 276 32.83 -7.89 -7.36
C THR A 276 32.49 -9.38 -7.51
N GLU A 277 33.16 -10.08 -8.42
CA GLU A 277 33.00 -11.52 -8.60
C GLU A 277 33.36 -12.31 -7.31
N ASP A 278 34.40 -11.89 -6.61
CA ASP A 278 34.83 -12.53 -5.35
C ASP A 278 33.75 -12.35 -4.25
N GLU A 279 33.22 -11.14 -4.11
CA GLU A 279 32.12 -10.85 -3.17
C GLU A 279 30.84 -11.62 -3.51
N TYR A 280 30.49 -11.69 -4.80
CA TYR A 280 29.37 -12.48 -5.28
C TYR A 280 29.52 -13.95 -4.92
N ASN A 281 30.66 -14.55 -5.21
CA ASN A 281 30.90 -15.97 -4.92
C ASN A 281 30.86 -16.26 -3.42
N GLN A 282 31.43 -15.40 -2.58
CA GLN A 282 31.39 -15.54 -1.13
C GLN A 282 29.96 -15.40 -0.58
N ALA A 283 29.20 -14.44 -1.09
CA ALA A 283 27.81 -14.22 -0.68
C ALA A 283 26.90 -15.38 -1.14
N MET A 284 27.12 -15.92 -2.33
CA MET A 284 26.42 -17.11 -2.82
C MET A 284 26.70 -18.36 -1.97
N GLU A 285 27.97 -18.60 -1.59
CA GLU A 285 28.35 -19.70 -0.70
C GLU A 285 27.67 -19.53 0.68
N LYS A 286 27.70 -18.32 1.23
CA LYS A 286 27.00 -18.02 2.51
C LYS A 286 25.50 -18.24 2.41
N SER A 287 24.87 -17.91 1.29
CA SER A 287 23.42 -18.07 1.06
C SER A 287 22.95 -19.53 1.18
N GLU A 288 23.81 -20.50 0.86
CA GLU A 288 23.46 -21.93 0.98
C GLU A 288 23.34 -22.42 2.44
N HIS A 289 23.94 -21.69 3.37
CA HIS A 289 24.02 -22.04 4.78
C HIS A 289 23.58 -20.91 5.70
N MET A 290 22.66 -20.06 5.23
CA MET A 290 22.15 -18.93 6.01
C MET A 290 21.32 -19.43 7.18
N GLU A 291 21.63 -18.94 8.36
CA GLU A 291 20.86 -19.18 9.58
C GLU A 291 20.10 -17.90 9.97
N PHE A 292 18.86 -18.06 10.38
CA PHE A 292 18.01 -16.97 10.83
C PHE A 292 17.69 -17.16 12.31
N VAL A 293 17.79 -16.08 13.08
CA VAL A 293 17.61 -16.11 14.55
C VAL A 293 16.12 -16.22 14.92
N GLY A 294 15.27 -15.39 14.29
CA GLY A 294 13.86 -15.30 14.65
C GLY A 294 13.63 -14.60 15.99
N TYR A 295 12.43 -14.71 16.49
CA TYR A 295 12.09 -14.25 17.84
C TYR A 295 12.84 -15.11 18.85
N SER A 296 13.67 -14.50 19.71
CA SER A 296 14.28 -15.23 20.82
C SER A 296 13.22 -15.45 21.91
N GLN A 297 13.23 -16.64 22.55
CA GLN A 297 12.36 -16.91 23.73
C GLN A 297 12.61 -15.92 24.88
N GLU A 298 13.79 -15.28 24.91
CA GLU A 298 14.11 -14.21 25.87
C GLU A 298 13.45 -12.88 25.47
N ALA A 299 13.28 -12.60 24.18
CA ALA A 299 12.54 -11.43 23.71
C ALA A 299 11.02 -11.57 23.93
N GLU A 300 10.47 -12.78 23.76
CA GLU A 300 9.08 -13.05 24.17
C GLU A 300 8.86 -12.80 25.67
N SER A 301 9.84 -13.12 26.51
CA SER A 301 9.76 -12.86 27.96
C SER A 301 10.01 -11.39 28.35
N GLU A 302 10.74 -10.64 27.54
CA GLU A 302 10.92 -9.18 27.72
C GLU A 302 9.81 -8.38 27.06
N GLU A 303 9.25 -8.84 25.93
CA GLU A 303 8.04 -8.26 25.33
C GLU A 303 6.78 -8.55 26.15
N GLU A 304 6.63 -9.75 26.75
CA GLU A 304 5.59 -10.01 27.76
C GLU A 304 5.75 -9.11 29.02
N ASN A 305 6.98 -8.70 29.36
CA ASN A 305 7.21 -7.77 30.47
C ASN A 305 7.22 -6.29 30.07
N SER A 306 7.32 -5.95 28.78
CA SER A 306 7.26 -4.56 28.28
C SER A 306 5.91 -4.20 27.66
N SER A 307 5.10 -5.16 27.21
CA SER A 307 3.69 -4.93 26.94
C SER A 307 2.95 -4.91 28.28
N SER A 308 2.88 -3.74 28.92
CA SER A 308 1.98 -3.56 30.02
C SER A 308 0.58 -4.00 29.58
N VAL A 309 0.01 -4.99 30.30
CA VAL A 309 -1.38 -5.37 30.06
C VAL A 309 -2.20 -4.09 30.21
N TRP A 310 -2.88 -3.69 29.15
CA TRP A 310 -3.73 -2.51 29.18
C TRP A 310 -4.87 -2.72 30.15
N ASN A 311 -5.22 -1.67 30.86
CA ASN A 311 -6.42 -1.73 31.65
C ASN A 311 -7.66 -1.79 30.74
N TRP A 312 -8.81 -2.17 31.28
CA TRP A 312 -10.03 -2.34 30.52
C TRP A 312 -10.52 -1.06 29.83
N TYR A 313 -10.20 0.10 30.39
CA TYR A 313 -10.57 1.39 29.78
C TYR A 313 -9.74 1.65 28.51
N ILE A 314 -8.46 1.36 28.57
CA ILE A 314 -7.57 1.58 27.41
C ILE A 314 -7.95 0.65 26.24
N GLU A 315 -8.41 -0.59 26.51
CA GLU A 315 -8.94 -1.45 25.45
C GLU A 315 -10.20 -0.90 24.78
N ALA A 316 -11.17 -0.46 25.60
CA ALA A 316 -12.37 0.17 25.06
C ALA A 316 -12.04 1.45 24.26
N LEU A 317 -11.08 2.24 24.75
CA LEU A 317 -10.60 3.44 24.05
C LEU A 317 -9.92 3.10 22.72
N TYR A 318 -9.17 1.99 22.65
CA TYR A 318 -8.55 1.50 21.44
C TYR A 318 -9.60 1.23 20.36
N ASP A 319 -10.64 0.47 20.69
CA ASP A 319 -11.71 0.13 19.77
C ASP A 319 -12.45 1.38 19.26
N ASP A 320 -12.75 2.32 20.17
CA ASP A 320 -13.40 3.60 19.84
C ASP A 320 -12.54 4.44 18.87
N VAL A 321 -11.23 4.58 19.13
CA VAL A 321 -10.35 5.36 18.28
C VAL A 321 -10.17 4.70 16.90
N ILE A 322 -10.06 3.37 16.82
CA ILE A 322 -10.02 2.65 15.55
C ILE A 322 -11.31 2.92 14.75
N ALA A 323 -12.48 2.81 15.38
CA ALA A 323 -13.75 3.07 14.72
C ALA A 323 -13.87 4.53 14.23
N ASP A 324 -13.44 5.49 15.04
CA ASP A 324 -13.45 6.92 14.70
C ASP A 324 -12.49 7.22 13.51
N LEU A 325 -11.32 6.61 13.47
CA LEU A 325 -10.36 6.76 12.36
C LEU A 325 -10.90 6.16 11.07
N GLN A 326 -11.58 5.00 11.16
CA GLN A 326 -12.24 4.37 10.01
C GLN A 326 -13.36 5.25 9.46
N GLU A 327 -14.22 5.83 10.34
CA GLU A 327 -15.33 6.67 9.92
C GLU A 327 -14.85 8.03 9.37
N ALA A 328 -13.91 8.68 10.05
CA ALA A 328 -13.48 10.04 9.70
C ALA A 328 -12.61 10.10 8.43
N TYR A 329 -11.80 9.07 8.18
CA TYR A 329 -10.78 9.08 7.12
C TYR A 329 -10.96 7.99 6.06
N ASP A 330 -12.02 7.16 6.15
CA ASP A 330 -12.25 6.02 5.27
C ASP A 330 -11.05 5.04 5.27
N PHE A 331 -10.53 4.77 6.46
CA PHE A 331 -9.42 3.85 6.66
C PHE A 331 -9.94 2.41 6.78
N ASP A 332 -9.14 1.45 6.30
CA ASP A 332 -9.29 0.06 6.72
C ASP A 332 -8.71 -0.13 8.14
N GLU A 333 -9.00 -1.25 8.77
CA GLU A 333 -8.59 -1.56 10.14
C GLU A 333 -7.07 -1.48 10.32
N ASN A 334 -6.30 -2.11 9.44
CA ASN A 334 -4.82 -2.10 9.50
C ASN A 334 -4.25 -0.67 9.44
N ARG A 335 -4.89 0.21 8.67
CA ARG A 335 -4.45 1.59 8.54
C ARG A 335 -4.86 2.44 9.74
N ALA A 336 -6.03 2.17 10.32
CA ALA A 336 -6.44 2.83 11.55
C ALA A 336 -5.50 2.45 12.70
N GLU A 337 -5.10 1.17 12.78
CA GLU A 337 -4.09 0.70 13.73
C GLU A 337 -2.73 1.35 13.51
N ASP A 338 -2.24 1.40 12.25
CA ASP A 338 -0.98 2.07 11.93
C ASP A 338 -1.02 3.56 12.34
N MET A 339 -2.13 4.24 12.12
CA MET A 339 -2.31 5.62 12.54
C MET A 339 -2.39 5.76 14.06
N LEU A 340 -3.04 4.81 14.76
CA LEU A 340 -3.11 4.80 16.22
C LEU A 340 -1.74 4.61 16.87
N TYR A 341 -0.92 3.71 16.34
CA TYR A 341 0.40 3.43 16.94
C TYR A 341 1.50 4.41 16.49
N HIS A 342 1.45 4.85 15.24
CA HIS A 342 2.56 5.58 14.59
C HIS A 342 2.17 6.96 14.07
N GLY A 343 0.91 7.36 14.18
CA GLY A 343 0.41 8.63 13.66
C GLY A 343 0.67 9.83 14.57
N GLY A 344 1.25 9.62 15.76
CA GLY A 344 1.52 10.71 16.69
C GLY A 344 0.23 11.37 17.20
N LEU A 345 -0.81 10.59 17.43
CA LEU A 345 -2.10 11.12 17.93
C LEU A 345 -1.95 11.56 19.38
N GLU A 346 -2.54 12.69 19.72
CA GLU A 346 -2.79 13.09 21.08
C GLU A 346 -4.22 12.72 21.44
N ILE A 347 -4.40 11.67 22.25
CA ILE A 347 -5.70 11.09 22.58
C ILE A 347 -6.09 11.54 23.98
N TYR A 348 -7.05 12.44 24.10
CA TYR A 348 -7.53 12.98 25.35
C TYR A 348 -8.76 12.22 25.81
N CYS A 349 -8.66 11.45 26.88
CA CYS A 349 -9.76 10.66 27.41
C CYS A 349 -10.25 11.15 28.77
N ALA A 350 -11.43 10.67 29.15
CA ALA A 350 -12.08 11.04 30.40
C ALA A 350 -11.78 10.07 31.55
N MET A 351 -10.92 9.09 31.35
CA MET A 351 -10.55 8.11 32.39
C MET A 351 -10.05 8.82 33.64
N ASP A 352 -10.54 8.33 34.77
CA ASP A 352 -9.99 8.65 36.09
C ASP A 352 -9.08 7.46 36.50
N PRO A 353 -7.76 7.63 36.51
CA PRO A 353 -6.82 6.51 36.75
C PRO A 353 -6.97 5.87 38.14
N GLU A 354 -7.34 6.66 39.15
CA GLU A 354 -7.53 6.13 40.51
C GLU A 354 -8.80 5.31 40.60
N ILE A 355 -9.91 5.80 40.03
CA ILE A 355 -11.18 5.08 39.97
C ILE A 355 -11.01 3.79 39.15
N GLN A 356 -10.35 3.87 37.99
CA GLN A 356 -10.08 2.70 37.15
C GLN A 356 -9.30 1.63 37.91
N LYS A 357 -8.24 2.03 38.58
CA LYS A 357 -7.41 1.12 39.38
C LYS A 357 -8.20 0.44 40.49
N ILE A 358 -8.96 1.22 41.25
CA ILE A 358 -9.79 0.67 42.34
C ILE A 358 -10.85 -0.30 41.79
N ALA A 359 -11.46 0.02 40.65
CA ALA A 359 -12.47 -0.84 40.03
C ALA A 359 -11.84 -2.19 39.59
N GLU A 360 -10.66 -2.18 39.00
CA GLU A 360 -9.97 -3.39 38.59
C GLU A 360 -9.50 -4.23 39.79
N GLU A 361 -8.93 -3.60 40.79
CA GLU A 361 -8.53 -4.29 42.05
C GLU A 361 -9.73 -4.99 42.73
N GLU A 362 -10.89 -4.32 42.78
CA GLU A 362 -12.10 -4.92 43.36
C GLU A 362 -12.67 -6.06 42.48
N TYR A 363 -12.55 -5.96 41.14
CA TYR A 363 -12.98 -7.00 40.20
C TYR A 363 -12.02 -8.17 40.14
N ALA A 364 -10.73 -7.96 40.41
CA ALA A 364 -9.74 -9.02 40.53
C ALA A 364 -9.85 -9.81 41.85
N ASN A 365 -10.43 -9.21 42.90
CA ASN A 365 -10.52 -9.86 44.18
C ASN A 365 -11.64 -10.90 44.23
N GLU A 366 -11.29 -12.17 44.21
CA GLU A 366 -12.22 -13.31 44.23
C GLU A 366 -13.10 -13.35 45.47
N ASP A 367 -12.65 -12.80 46.62
CA ASP A 367 -13.42 -12.75 47.85
C ASP A 367 -14.68 -11.84 47.75
N ASN A 368 -14.73 -10.96 46.78
CA ASN A 368 -15.90 -10.08 46.52
C ASN A 368 -17.04 -10.80 45.80
N TYR A 369 -16.83 -12.02 45.32
CA TYR A 369 -17.84 -12.77 44.58
C TYR A 369 -18.39 -13.96 45.35
N SER A 370 -19.70 -14.16 45.28
CA SER A 370 -20.31 -15.38 45.78
C SER A 370 -20.04 -16.53 44.80
N THR A 371 -19.71 -17.64 45.30
CA THR A 371 -19.28 -18.98 44.88
C THR A 371 -19.65 -19.53 43.50
N ASP A 372 -20.15 -18.78 42.54
CA ASP A 372 -20.45 -19.30 41.18
C ASP A 372 -19.40 -18.82 40.21
N GLU A 373 -18.45 -19.70 39.85
CA GLU A 373 -17.32 -19.43 38.93
C GLU A 373 -17.80 -19.09 37.52
N ASP A 374 -19.03 -19.48 37.17
CA ASP A 374 -19.55 -19.29 35.79
C ASP A 374 -20.20 -17.91 35.58
N VAL A 375 -20.40 -17.10 36.64
CA VAL A 375 -21.01 -15.78 36.52
C VAL A 375 -19.98 -14.72 36.20
N GLN A 376 -20.14 -14.08 35.07
CA GLN A 376 -19.37 -12.90 34.65
C GLN A 376 -20.16 -11.60 34.86
N SER A 377 -19.43 -10.50 35.00
CA SER A 377 -20.02 -9.17 35.12
C SER A 377 -19.08 -8.12 34.54
N GLY A 378 -19.67 -7.05 33.98
CA GLY A 378 -18.97 -5.84 33.58
C GLY A 378 -19.36 -4.65 34.47
N PHE A 379 -18.52 -3.64 34.47
CA PHE A 379 -18.72 -2.40 35.24
C PHE A 379 -18.41 -1.20 34.35
N VAL A 380 -19.26 -0.17 34.45
CA VAL A 380 -19.04 1.12 33.80
C VAL A 380 -19.40 2.23 34.80
N MET A 381 -18.51 3.17 35.02
CA MET A 381 -18.76 4.39 35.77
C MET A 381 -18.78 5.59 34.84
N MET A 382 -19.86 6.40 34.94
CA MET A 382 -19.99 7.63 34.15
C MET A 382 -20.25 8.80 35.09
N ASP A 383 -19.80 9.99 34.66
CA ASP A 383 -20.18 11.23 35.28
C ASP A 383 -21.57 11.71 34.81
N TYR A 384 -22.07 12.80 35.40
CA TYR A 384 -23.39 13.36 35.06
C TYR A 384 -23.43 14.00 33.64
N SER A 385 -22.29 14.19 33.01
CA SER A 385 -22.20 14.66 31.62
C SER A 385 -22.22 13.52 30.59
N GLY A 386 -22.13 12.27 31.06
CA GLY A 386 -22.11 11.07 30.21
C GLY A 386 -20.71 10.59 29.84
N ARG A 387 -19.65 11.19 30.41
CA ARG A 387 -18.28 10.71 30.14
C ARG A 387 -18.01 9.47 30.98
N ILE A 388 -17.40 8.45 30.34
CA ILE A 388 -16.97 7.23 31.03
C ILE A 388 -15.69 7.54 31.80
N LEU A 389 -15.70 7.29 33.11
CA LEU A 389 -14.55 7.51 33.99
C LEU A 389 -13.77 6.23 34.27
N ALA A 390 -14.46 5.09 34.27
CA ALA A 390 -13.85 3.78 34.48
C ALA A 390 -14.72 2.68 33.84
N THR A 391 -14.09 1.60 33.41
CA THR A 391 -14.75 0.39 32.92
C THR A 391 -13.95 -0.86 33.29
N VAL A 392 -14.66 -1.94 33.61
CA VAL A 392 -14.06 -3.29 33.81
C VAL A 392 -14.88 -4.29 33.03
N GLY A 393 -14.23 -5.01 32.12
CA GLY A 393 -14.90 -5.88 31.16
C GLY A 393 -15.29 -7.24 31.70
N SER A 394 -14.56 -7.78 32.66
CA SER A 394 -14.87 -9.08 33.24
C SER A 394 -14.35 -9.22 34.68
N ARG A 395 -14.85 -10.23 35.36
CA ARG A 395 -14.41 -10.66 36.69
C ARG A 395 -13.03 -11.36 36.58
N GLY A 396 -12.21 -11.18 37.61
CA GLY A 396 -10.88 -11.80 37.72
C GLY A 396 -9.75 -10.89 37.26
N GLU A 397 -8.52 -11.34 37.46
CA GLU A 397 -7.33 -10.61 37.06
C GLU A 397 -7.15 -10.66 35.54
N LYS A 398 -6.97 -9.50 34.93
CA LYS A 398 -6.69 -9.36 33.51
C LYS A 398 -5.21 -9.65 33.25
N THR A 399 -4.92 -10.68 32.46
CA THR A 399 -3.55 -11.15 32.19
C THR A 399 -3.13 -11.00 30.73
N GLY A 400 -3.94 -10.41 29.87
CA GLY A 400 -3.63 -10.19 28.46
C GLY A 400 -4.45 -9.04 27.86
N ASN A 401 -4.10 -8.63 26.65
CA ASN A 401 -4.79 -7.59 25.93
C ASN A 401 -5.84 -8.16 24.97
N LEU A 402 -6.80 -7.30 24.55
CA LEU A 402 -7.90 -7.58 23.64
C LEU A 402 -8.82 -8.72 24.11
N TRP A 403 -9.17 -8.68 25.40
CA TRP A 403 -10.11 -9.61 25.98
C TRP A 403 -11.55 -9.16 25.74
N PHE A 404 -12.45 -10.15 25.61
CA PHE A 404 -13.88 -9.87 25.51
C PHE A 404 -14.39 -9.16 26.76
N SER A 405 -15.03 -8.02 26.56
CA SER A 405 -15.57 -7.15 27.62
C SER A 405 -17.08 -7.31 27.74
N TYR A 406 -17.58 -7.76 28.88
CA TYR A 406 -19.02 -7.76 29.19
C TYR A 406 -19.57 -6.36 29.41
N ALA A 407 -18.76 -5.33 29.48
CA ALA A 407 -19.13 -3.95 29.62
C ALA A 407 -19.33 -3.22 28.28
N THR A 408 -18.56 -3.59 27.25
CA THR A 408 -18.49 -2.88 25.95
C THR A 408 -18.89 -3.75 24.76
N ASP A 409 -18.63 -5.08 24.79
CA ASP A 409 -18.82 -5.98 23.65
C ASP A 409 -20.09 -6.83 23.72
N ALA A 410 -20.93 -6.65 24.75
CA ALA A 410 -22.13 -7.43 25.04
C ALA A 410 -23.41 -6.90 24.39
#